data_d6fc4163cd37e1b8326224ee20ea72fd
#
_entry.id   d6fc4163cd37e1b8326224ee20ea72fd
#
_cell.length_a   1.000
_cell.length_b   1.000
_cell.length_c   1.000
_cell.angle_alpha   90.00
_cell.angle_beta   90.00
_cell.angle_gamma   90.00
#
_symmetry.space_group_name_H-M   'P 1'
#
loop_
_entity.id
_entity.type
_entity.pdbx_description
1 polymer ?
#
loop_
_entity_poly.entity_id
_entity_poly.type
_entity_poly.pdbx_seq_one_letter_code
_entity_poly.pdbx_strand_id
1 'polypeptide(L)'
;MEGKELNRKLFQPYTIKNVELKNRIVMAPMCMYSSHNEDGKIENWHRTHYTSRAVGGAGLIIQEATAVTPQGRISPQDLGIWSDDHLEGLTELVSLMKEQGAKTGIQLAHAGRKAVLEGDILAPSAIAFNDDMKTPVAMTTEQIKETVTAFKNGAERAKKAGFDVIEIHGAHGYLVNEFLSPLSNRREDEYGGSAENRYRFLKEIIDGVKTVWDGPLFVRVSAKDYHEEGLDVDDYVVFSKWMKEQGVDLIDVSSGAVVPARIPVFPGYQVKPAERIKHEADIDTGAVGLITSGLQAEEILQNERADLILLGRELLRDPYWPRTAAKELGYEITPPVQYERGW
;
A
#
# COMPACT_ATOMS: atom_id res chain seq x y z
N MET A 1 -6.79 -23.68 37.65
CA MET A 1 -6.18 -22.43 37.13
C MET A 1 -7.14 -21.93 36.05
N GLU A 2 -7.92 -20.92 36.39
CA GLU A 2 -8.76 -20.23 35.39
C GLU A 2 -7.83 -19.69 34.33
N GLY A 3 -8.04 -20.13 33.09
CA GLY A 3 -7.27 -19.68 31.94
C GLY A 3 -7.46 -18.18 31.77
N LYS A 4 -6.44 -17.38 32.07
CA LYS A 4 -6.38 -16.03 31.55
C LYS A 4 -6.56 -16.15 30.04
N GLU A 5 -7.66 -15.62 29.51
CA GLU A 5 -7.81 -15.40 28.08
C GLU A 5 -6.54 -14.71 27.58
N LEU A 6 -5.77 -15.41 26.78
CA LEU A 6 -4.53 -14.87 26.23
C LEU A 6 -4.94 -13.73 25.28
N ASN A 7 -4.68 -12.48 25.70
CA ASN A 7 -4.95 -11.32 24.89
C ASN A 7 -4.06 -11.38 23.62
N ARG A 8 -4.63 -11.82 22.51
CA ARG A 8 -3.95 -11.91 21.21
C ARG A 8 -4.22 -10.64 20.41
N LYS A 9 -3.29 -9.68 20.45
CA LYS A 9 -3.44 -8.39 19.75
C LYS A 9 -3.76 -8.56 18.25
N LEU A 10 -3.21 -9.59 17.61
CA LEU A 10 -3.43 -9.88 16.19
C LEU A 10 -4.93 -9.99 15.85
N PHE A 11 -5.74 -10.54 16.76
CA PHE A 11 -7.17 -10.78 16.58
C PHE A 11 -8.05 -9.75 17.27
N GLN A 12 -7.47 -8.76 17.96
CA GLN A 12 -8.25 -7.66 18.53
C GLN A 12 -8.69 -6.68 17.44
N PRO A 13 -9.90 -6.12 17.55
CA PRO A 13 -10.34 -5.04 16.69
C PRO A 13 -9.35 -3.86 16.71
N TYR A 14 -9.28 -3.15 15.61
CA TYR A 14 -8.45 -1.95 15.49
C TYR A 14 -9.19 -0.86 14.74
N THR A 15 -9.29 0.31 15.33
CA THR A 15 -10.03 1.45 14.76
C THR A 15 -9.08 2.50 14.25
N ILE A 16 -9.26 2.90 12.99
CA ILE A 16 -8.60 4.05 12.38
C ILE A 16 -9.69 5.01 11.94
N LYS A 17 -9.72 6.21 12.51
CA LYS A 17 -10.82 7.16 12.32
C LYS A 17 -12.19 6.51 12.58
N ASN A 18 -13.00 6.42 11.52
CA ASN A 18 -14.35 5.86 11.52
C ASN A 18 -14.43 4.42 11.00
N VAL A 19 -13.30 3.78 10.76
CA VAL A 19 -13.22 2.41 10.23
C VAL A 19 -12.70 1.47 11.30
N GLU A 20 -13.52 0.49 11.70
CA GLU A 20 -13.12 -0.58 12.60
C GLU A 20 -12.79 -1.84 11.80
N LEU A 21 -11.57 -2.35 11.98
CA LEU A 21 -11.11 -3.63 11.47
C LEU A 21 -11.40 -4.72 12.50
N LYS A 22 -11.92 -5.87 12.08
CA LYS A 22 -12.21 -7.01 12.98
C LYS A 22 -10.96 -7.64 13.60
N ASN A 23 -9.81 -7.44 12.98
CA ASN A 23 -8.48 -7.88 13.43
C ASN A 23 -7.40 -7.02 12.79
N ARG A 24 -6.12 -7.24 13.16
CA ARG A 24 -4.97 -6.45 12.67
C ARG A 24 -4.26 -7.07 11.46
N ILE A 25 -4.89 -8.01 10.78
CA ILE A 25 -4.35 -8.72 9.61
C ILE A 25 -4.78 -8.00 8.34
N VAL A 26 -3.81 -7.51 7.58
CA VAL A 26 -4.02 -6.78 6.34
C VAL A 26 -3.43 -7.54 5.16
N MET A 27 -4.21 -7.73 4.11
CA MET A 27 -3.67 -8.14 2.82
C MET A 27 -2.99 -6.94 2.17
N ALA A 28 -1.65 -6.99 2.04
CA ALA A 28 -0.88 -5.98 1.35
C ALA A 28 -1.24 -5.92 -0.15
N PRO A 29 -1.18 -4.75 -0.78
CA PRO A 29 -1.42 -4.64 -2.22
C PRO A 29 -0.33 -5.38 -3.01
N MET A 30 -0.77 -6.24 -3.94
CA MET A 30 0.09 -7.07 -4.79
C MET A 30 -0.49 -7.13 -6.20
N CYS A 31 0.26 -6.66 -7.20
CA CYS A 31 -0.18 -6.66 -8.59
C CYS A 31 -0.41 -8.09 -9.10
N MET A 32 -1.56 -8.29 -9.73
CA MET A 32 -1.96 -9.57 -10.32
C MET A 32 -1.76 -9.61 -11.84
N TYR A 33 -1.57 -8.46 -12.49
CA TYR A 33 -1.39 -8.35 -13.93
C TYR A 33 -2.46 -9.12 -14.71
N SER A 34 -3.72 -9.00 -14.31
CA SER A 34 -4.82 -9.85 -14.77
C SER A 34 -5.98 -9.08 -15.40
N SER A 35 -5.79 -7.81 -15.79
CA SER A 35 -6.69 -7.08 -16.69
C SER A 35 -6.28 -7.37 -18.13
N HIS A 36 -6.69 -8.55 -18.63
CA HIS A 36 -6.20 -9.08 -19.91
C HIS A 36 -6.65 -8.29 -21.13
N ASN A 37 -7.76 -7.54 -21.01
CA ASN A 37 -8.23 -6.63 -22.06
C ASN A 37 -7.42 -5.31 -22.09
N GLU A 38 -6.46 -5.13 -21.19
CA GLU A 38 -5.60 -3.96 -21.08
C GLU A 38 -6.38 -2.63 -20.88
N ASP A 39 -7.60 -2.73 -20.38
CA ASP A 39 -8.52 -1.62 -20.12
C ASP A 39 -8.58 -1.19 -18.64
N GLY A 40 -7.81 -1.82 -17.78
CA GLY A 40 -7.73 -1.54 -16.35
C GLY A 40 -8.91 -2.04 -15.51
N LYS A 41 -9.81 -2.82 -16.10
CA LYS A 41 -11.05 -3.26 -15.43
C LYS A 41 -10.86 -4.53 -14.61
N ILE A 42 -11.73 -4.69 -13.62
CA ILE A 42 -11.84 -5.89 -12.79
C ILE A 42 -12.30 -7.08 -13.64
N GLU A 43 -11.56 -8.18 -13.54
CA GLU A 43 -11.91 -9.47 -14.16
C GLU A 43 -12.20 -10.55 -13.10
N ASN A 44 -12.62 -11.75 -13.56
CA ASN A 44 -13.00 -12.85 -12.65
C ASN A 44 -11.87 -13.29 -11.73
N TRP A 45 -10.59 -13.18 -12.18
CA TRP A 45 -9.45 -13.46 -11.32
C TRP A 45 -9.42 -12.58 -10.09
N HIS A 46 -9.63 -11.27 -10.25
CA HIS A 46 -9.65 -10.31 -9.15
C HIS A 46 -10.77 -10.65 -8.15
N ARG A 47 -11.97 -10.98 -8.64
CA ARG A 47 -13.10 -11.39 -7.79
C ARG A 47 -12.75 -12.60 -6.94
N THR A 48 -12.22 -13.66 -7.56
CA THR A 48 -11.81 -14.90 -6.88
C THR A 48 -10.68 -14.61 -5.88
N HIS A 49 -9.66 -13.87 -6.33
CA HIS A 49 -8.47 -13.57 -5.55
C HIS A 49 -8.80 -12.82 -4.26
N TYR A 50 -9.48 -11.68 -4.35
CA TYR A 50 -9.76 -10.85 -3.19
C TYR A 50 -10.84 -11.45 -2.28
N THR A 51 -11.92 -12.01 -2.85
CA THR A 51 -13.00 -12.60 -2.05
C THR A 51 -12.52 -13.80 -1.23
N SER A 52 -11.63 -14.63 -1.77
CA SER A 52 -11.09 -15.77 -1.01
C SER A 52 -10.33 -15.36 0.25
N ARG A 53 -9.62 -14.21 0.25
CA ARG A 53 -8.92 -13.69 1.43
C ARG A 53 -9.88 -13.04 2.42
N ALA A 54 -10.99 -12.48 1.95
CA ALA A 54 -12.07 -12.01 2.81
C ALA A 54 -12.73 -13.16 3.55
N VAL A 55 -13.08 -14.25 2.85
CA VAL A 55 -13.55 -15.51 3.44
C VAL A 55 -12.51 -16.08 4.41
N GLY A 56 -11.23 -15.99 4.07
CA GLY A 56 -10.10 -16.43 4.90
C GLY A 56 -9.92 -15.67 6.21
N GLY A 57 -10.62 -14.54 6.39
CA GLY A 57 -10.66 -13.82 7.66
C GLY A 57 -9.76 -12.59 7.76
N ALA A 58 -9.15 -12.11 6.67
CA ALA A 58 -8.40 -10.84 6.69
C ALA A 58 -9.30 -9.68 7.18
N GLY A 59 -8.74 -8.81 8.02
CA GLY A 59 -9.46 -7.65 8.56
C GLY A 59 -9.58 -6.51 7.55
N LEU A 60 -8.51 -6.26 6.78
CA LEU A 60 -8.45 -5.29 5.69
C LEU A 60 -7.81 -5.95 4.47
N ILE A 61 -8.36 -5.68 3.31
CA ILE A 61 -7.78 -6.10 2.03
C ILE A 61 -7.51 -4.84 1.21
N ILE A 62 -6.23 -4.56 0.93
CA ILE A 62 -5.84 -3.45 0.07
C ILE A 62 -5.67 -3.99 -1.35
N GLN A 63 -6.54 -3.53 -2.27
CA GLN A 63 -6.45 -3.85 -3.68
C GLN A 63 -5.10 -3.38 -4.24
N GLU A 64 -4.55 -4.15 -5.15
CA GLU A 64 -3.28 -3.89 -5.86
C GLU A 64 -3.15 -2.47 -6.39
N ALA A 65 -1.90 -2.08 -6.70
CA ALA A 65 -1.61 -0.80 -7.34
C ALA A 65 -2.56 -0.57 -8.52
N THR A 66 -3.41 0.45 -8.38
CA THR A 66 -4.46 0.81 -9.32
C THR A 66 -4.11 2.15 -9.93
N ALA A 67 -3.84 2.16 -11.22
CA ALA A 67 -3.28 3.30 -11.92
C ALA A 67 -4.29 4.46 -12.02
N VAL A 68 -3.86 5.66 -11.65
CA VAL A 68 -4.68 6.88 -11.71
C VAL A 68 -4.72 7.51 -13.11
N THR A 69 -3.81 7.07 -14.00
CA THR A 69 -3.80 7.40 -15.44
C THR A 69 -3.46 6.15 -16.25
N PRO A 70 -3.84 6.06 -17.54
CA PRO A 70 -3.42 4.94 -18.39
C PRO A 70 -1.90 4.76 -18.45
N GLN A 71 -1.13 5.86 -18.49
CA GLN A 71 0.34 5.87 -18.50
C GLN A 71 0.95 5.52 -17.14
N GLY A 72 0.16 5.59 -16.07
CA GLY A 72 0.58 5.23 -14.72
C GLY A 72 0.59 3.74 -14.43
N ARG A 73 0.21 2.87 -15.36
CA ARG A 73 0.28 1.42 -15.21
C ARG A 73 1.72 0.92 -15.20
N ILE A 74 2.00 -0.12 -14.41
CA ILE A 74 3.30 -0.82 -14.46
C ILE A 74 3.38 -1.63 -15.75
N SER A 75 2.31 -2.36 -16.07
CA SER A 75 2.14 -3.14 -17.29
C SER A 75 0.78 -2.87 -17.92
N PRO A 76 0.57 -3.23 -19.20
CA PRO A 76 -0.74 -3.09 -19.84
C PRO A 76 -1.88 -3.78 -19.06
N GLN A 77 -1.60 -4.86 -18.33
CA GLN A 77 -2.56 -5.69 -17.60
C GLN A 77 -2.85 -5.20 -16.17
N ASP A 78 -2.36 -4.02 -15.78
CA ASP A 78 -2.67 -3.45 -14.46
C ASP A 78 -4.11 -2.94 -14.36
N LEU A 79 -4.64 -2.94 -13.15
CA LEU A 79 -5.89 -2.27 -12.84
C LEU A 79 -5.78 -0.75 -12.94
N GLY A 80 -6.90 -0.11 -13.21
CA GLY A 80 -7.02 1.35 -13.34
C GLY A 80 -8.23 1.94 -12.64
N ILE A 81 -8.15 3.25 -12.41
CA ILE A 81 -9.23 4.05 -11.84
C ILE A 81 -9.30 5.44 -12.52
N TRP A 82 -8.77 5.57 -13.73
CA TRP A 82 -8.70 6.83 -14.47
C TRP A 82 -10.03 7.23 -15.14
N SER A 83 -11.01 6.32 -15.25
CA SER A 83 -12.31 6.54 -15.87
C SER A 83 -13.45 6.05 -15.00
N ASP A 84 -14.64 6.63 -15.13
CA ASP A 84 -15.86 6.15 -14.49
C ASP A 84 -16.28 4.75 -14.97
N ASP A 85 -15.78 4.30 -16.13
CA ASP A 85 -15.99 2.94 -16.64
C ASP A 85 -15.42 1.83 -15.75
N HIS A 86 -14.54 2.17 -14.79
CA HIS A 86 -14.02 1.22 -13.83
C HIS A 86 -14.94 1.02 -12.61
N LEU A 87 -15.88 1.95 -12.38
CA LEU A 87 -16.69 1.99 -11.14
C LEU A 87 -17.54 0.75 -10.93
N GLU A 88 -18.18 0.23 -11.98
CA GLU A 88 -19.05 -0.95 -11.87
C GLU A 88 -18.29 -2.16 -11.29
N GLY A 89 -17.17 -2.53 -11.90
CA GLY A 89 -16.35 -3.66 -11.45
C GLY A 89 -15.73 -3.44 -10.06
N LEU A 90 -15.29 -2.22 -9.77
CA LEU A 90 -14.75 -1.88 -8.44
C LEU A 90 -15.83 -1.95 -7.35
N THR A 91 -17.03 -1.44 -7.61
CA THR A 91 -18.17 -1.48 -6.68
C THR A 91 -18.59 -2.93 -6.38
N GLU A 92 -18.69 -3.76 -7.42
CA GLU A 92 -18.98 -5.20 -7.27
C GLU A 92 -17.92 -5.88 -6.40
N LEU A 93 -16.63 -5.66 -6.69
CA LEU A 93 -15.53 -6.26 -5.93
C LEU A 93 -15.55 -5.83 -4.45
N VAL A 94 -15.79 -4.56 -4.18
CA VAL A 94 -15.94 -4.03 -2.81
C VAL A 94 -17.09 -4.73 -2.09
N SER A 95 -18.26 -4.89 -2.74
CA SER A 95 -19.42 -5.58 -2.16
C SER A 95 -19.08 -7.02 -1.79
N LEU A 96 -18.47 -7.77 -2.71
CA LEU A 96 -18.07 -9.18 -2.48
C LEU A 96 -17.15 -9.35 -1.27
N MET A 97 -16.17 -8.46 -1.10
CA MET A 97 -15.27 -8.50 0.06
C MET A 97 -15.98 -8.12 1.36
N LYS A 98 -16.82 -7.08 1.33
CA LYS A 98 -17.57 -6.61 2.52
C LYS A 98 -18.60 -7.61 3.00
N GLU A 99 -19.27 -8.31 2.10
CA GLU A 99 -20.19 -9.41 2.44
C GLU A 99 -19.52 -10.53 3.24
N GLN A 100 -18.20 -10.70 3.09
CA GLN A 100 -17.40 -11.65 3.86
C GLN A 100 -16.76 -11.01 5.12
N GLY A 101 -17.17 -9.78 5.48
CA GLY A 101 -16.75 -9.10 6.71
C GLY A 101 -15.34 -8.51 6.68
N ALA A 102 -14.72 -8.36 5.52
CA ALA A 102 -13.48 -7.61 5.38
C ALA A 102 -13.76 -6.12 5.14
N LYS A 103 -12.88 -5.25 5.65
CA LYS A 103 -12.79 -3.87 5.17
C LYS A 103 -11.97 -3.83 3.90
N THR A 104 -12.21 -2.81 3.08
CA THR A 104 -11.64 -2.71 1.73
C THR A 104 -10.78 -1.47 1.57
N GLY A 105 -9.57 -1.65 1.09
CA GLY A 105 -8.67 -0.57 0.70
C GLY A 105 -8.31 -0.63 -0.78
N ILE A 106 -7.84 0.48 -1.31
CA ILE A 106 -7.30 0.58 -2.67
C ILE A 106 -5.99 1.34 -2.65
N GLN A 107 -4.97 0.82 -3.35
CA GLN A 107 -3.71 1.52 -3.53
C GLN A 107 -3.74 2.32 -4.83
N LEU A 108 -3.78 3.66 -4.73
CA LEU A 108 -3.66 4.57 -5.86
C LEU A 108 -2.19 4.69 -6.26
N ALA A 109 -1.90 4.53 -7.55
CA ALA A 109 -0.53 4.40 -8.04
C ALA A 109 -0.27 5.08 -9.37
N HIS A 110 1.01 5.38 -9.60
CA HIS A 110 1.59 5.72 -10.90
C HIS A 110 2.99 5.12 -10.98
N ALA A 111 3.23 4.30 -12.00
CA ALA A 111 4.45 3.48 -12.09
C ALA A 111 5.75 4.28 -12.32
N GLY A 112 5.64 5.53 -12.81
CA GLY A 112 6.83 6.32 -13.09
C GLY A 112 7.74 5.63 -14.11
N ARG A 113 9.06 5.75 -13.91
CA ARG A 113 10.09 5.20 -14.81
C ARG A 113 10.12 3.67 -14.88
N LYS A 114 9.39 2.99 -14.01
CA LYS A 114 9.29 1.52 -13.99
C LYS A 114 8.09 1.00 -14.80
N ALA A 115 7.37 1.85 -15.50
CA ALA A 115 6.33 1.44 -16.42
C ALA A 115 6.91 0.69 -17.63
N VAL A 116 6.28 -0.44 -17.98
CA VAL A 116 6.62 -1.26 -19.16
C VAL A 116 5.49 -1.09 -20.17
N LEU A 117 5.41 0.11 -20.76
CA LEU A 117 4.36 0.51 -21.68
C LEU A 117 4.95 1.03 -22.99
N GLU A 118 4.11 1.07 -24.03
CA GLU A 118 4.43 1.80 -25.26
C GLU A 118 4.34 3.32 -25.04
N GLY A 119 5.06 4.07 -25.87
CA GLY A 119 5.09 5.54 -25.80
C GLY A 119 6.05 6.08 -24.74
N ASP A 120 5.80 7.32 -24.32
CA ASP A 120 6.63 8.02 -23.35
C ASP A 120 6.34 7.54 -21.92
N ILE A 121 7.41 7.30 -21.18
CA ILE A 121 7.39 6.98 -19.76
C ILE A 121 7.74 8.26 -19.00
N LEU A 122 6.96 8.62 -18.01
CA LEU A 122 7.10 9.87 -17.25
C LEU A 122 7.79 9.64 -15.91
N ALA A 123 8.71 10.53 -15.53
CA ALA A 123 9.43 10.47 -14.26
C ALA A 123 9.83 11.90 -13.81
N PRO A 124 10.30 12.12 -12.57
CA PRO A 124 10.80 13.44 -12.17
C PRO A 124 12.01 13.89 -13.00
N SER A 125 12.85 12.96 -13.45
CA SER A 125 14.06 13.24 -14.23
C SER A 125 14.28 12.15 -15.28
N ALA A 126 15.00 12.46 -16.35
CA ALA A 126 15.31 11.53 -17.45
C ALA A 126 16.42 10.53 -17.05
N ILE A 127 16.16 9.72 -16.03
CA ILE A 127 17.08 8.72 -15.46
C ILE A 127 16.39 7.36 -15.50
N ALA A 128 16.88 6.43 -16.31
CA ALA A 128 16.37 5.06 -16.36
C ALA A 128 16.53 4.34 -15.01
N PHE A 129 15.68 3.37 -14.72
CA PHE A 129 15.81 2.55 -13.52
C PHE A 129 17.05 1.65 -13.58
N ASN A 130 17.29 1.06 -14.74
CA ASN A 130 18.48 0.24 -15.07
C ASN A 130 18.72 0.28 -16.58
N ASP A 131 19.74 -0.43 -17.03
CA ASP A 131 20.17 -0.44 -18.45
C ASP A 131 19.16 -1.14 -19.39
N ASP A 132 18.26 -1.98 -18.84
CA ASP A 132 17.26 -2.73 -19.62
C ASP A 132 15.95 -1.96 -19.81
N MET A 133 15.75 -0.88 -19.07
CA MET A 133 14.50 -0.09 -19.09
C MET A 133 14.67 1.19 -19.90
N LYS A 134 13.55 1.67 -20.47
CA LYS A 134 13.52 2.94 -21.20
C LYS A 134 13.99 4.10 -20.33
N THR A 135 14.73 5.05 -20.89
CA THR A 135 14.95 6.34 -20.28
C THR A 135 13.64 7.12 -20.28
N PRO A 136 13.12 7.54 -19.13
CA PRO A 136 11.87 8.28 -19.09
C PRO A 136 12.03 9.73 -19.57
N VAL A 137 10.92 10.37 -19.88
CA VAL A 137 10.85 11.82 -20.12
C VAL A 137 10.64 12.52 -18.77
N ALA A 138 11.42 13.56 -18.51
CA ALA A 138 11.23 14.38 -17.31
C ALA A 138 9.90 15.15 -17.42
N MET A 139 9.07 15.00 -16.39
CA MET A 139 7.75 15.66 -16.33
C MET A 139 7.87 17.19 -16.33
N THR A 140 7.02 17.85 -17.08
CA THR A 140 6.79 19.29 -16.94
C THR A 140 5.98 19.58 -15.66
N THR A 141 5.98 20.82 -15.20
CA THR A 141 5.16 21.23 -14.04
C THR A 141 3.67 21.03 -14.30
N GLU A 142 3.21 21.20 -15.54
CA GLU A 142 1.84 20.94 -15.94
C GLU A 142 1.49 19.47 -15.80
N GLN A 143 2.34 18.56 -16.28
CA GLN A 143 2.15 17.10 -16.14
C GLN A 143 2.17 16.66 -14.67
N ILE A 144 2.98 17.30 -13.81
CA ILE A 144 2.96 17.06 -12.36
C ILE A 144 1.58 17.41 -11.79
N LYS A 145 1.04 18.60 -12.11
CA LYS A 145 -0.27 19.06 -11.64
C LYS A 145 -1.43 18.21 -12.17
N GLU A 146 -1.34 17.78 -13.43
CA GLU A 146 -2.30 16.85 -14.04
C GLU A 146 -2.29 15.50 -13.29
N THR A 147 -1.12 14.99 -12.92
CA THR A 147 -0.98 13.76 -12.17
C THR A 147 -1.53 13.89 -10.75
N VAL A 148 -1.27 15.02 -10.06
CA VAL A 148 -1.89 15.32 -8.76
C VAL A 148 -3.42 15.31 -8.89
N THR A 149 -3.96 15.92 -9.93
CA THR A 149 -5.40 15.91 -10.21
C THR A 149 -5.92 14.49 -10.48
N ALA A 150 -5.14 13.66 -11.17
CA ALA A 150 -5.51 12.26 -11.42
C ALA A 150 -5.59 11.44 -10.12
N PHE A 151 -4.69 11.63 -9.16
CA PHE A 151 -4.79 11.01 -7.83
C PHE A 151 -6.05 11.46 -7.08
N LYS A 152 -6.37 12.76 -7.10
CA LYS A 152 -7.63 13.29 -6.54
C LYS A 152 -8.86 12.63 -7.17
N ASN A 153 -8.92 12.57 -8.50
CA ASN A 153 -10.02 11.95 -9.23
C ASN A 153 -10.13 10.44 -8.96
N GLY A 154 -8.98 9.76 -8.82
CA GLY A 154 -8.93 8.36 -8.39
C GLY A 154 -9.51 8.17 -6.99
N ALA A 155 -9.18 9.06 -6.05
CA ALA A 155 -9.74 9.03 -4.70
C ALA A 155 -11.27 9.27 -4.68
N GLU A 156 -11.76 10.19 -5.51
CA GLU A 156 -13.21 10.42 -5.65
C GLU A 156 -13.93 9.16 -6.19
N ARG A 157 -13.34 8.49 -7.18
CA ARG A 157 -13.87 7.22 -7.70
C ARG A 157 -13.80 6.10 -6.68
N ALA A 158 -12.71 6.00 -5.90
CA ALA A 158 -12.61 5.04 -4.81
C ALA A 158 -13.71 5.23 -3.76
N LYS A 159 -14.03 6.49 -3.42
CA LYS A 159 -15.15 6.83 -2.54
C LYS A 159 -16.49 6.40 -3.15
N LYS A 160 -16.73 6.69 -4.42
CA LYS A 160 -17.96 6.27 -5.14
C LYS A 160 -18.09 4.74 -5.22
N ALA A 161 -16.99 4.01 -5.41
CA ALA A 161 -16.98 2.55 -5.42
C ALA A 161 -17.19 1.93 -4.03
N GLY A 162 -17.08 2.73 -2.96
CA GLY A 162 -17.38 2.30 -1.60
C GLY A 162 -16.20 1.72 -0.83
N PHE A 163 -14.95 1.99 -1.22
CA PHE A 163 -13.77 1.61 -0.44
C PHE A 163 -13.79 2.27 0.95
N ASP A 164 -13.21 1.60 1.95
CA ASP A 164 -13.11 2.09 3.33
C ASP A 164 -11.78 2.82 3.59
N VAL A 165 -10.72 2.48 2.85
CA VAL A 165 -9.35 3.01 3.02
C VAL A 165 -8.75 3.35 1.66
N ILE A 166 -8.04 4.47 1.56
CA ILE A 166 -7.16 4.78 0.43
C ILE A 166 -5.72 4.69 0.90
N GLU A 167 -4.87 4.05 0.11
CA GLU A 167 -3.43 4.07 0.24
C GLU A 167 -2.80 4.75 -0.97
N ILE A 168 -1.89 5.71 -0.75
CA ILE A 168 -1.06 6.30 -1.80
C ILE A 168 0.21 5.46 -1.91
N HIS A 169 0.53 5.00 -3.11
CA HIS A 169 1.76 4.25 -3.38
C HIS A 169 2.97 5.19 -3.48
N GLY A 170 3.65 5.38 -2.35
CA GLY A 170 4.86 6.19 -2.23
C GLY A 170 6.15 5.37 -2.11
N ALA A 171 6.18 4.14 -2.65
CA ALA A 171 7.26 3.18 -2.43
C ALA A 171 7.75 2.51 -3.73
N HIS A 172 8.76 1.65 -3.59
CA HIS A 172 9.22 0.66 -4.58
C HIS A 172 9.74 1.25 -5.89
N GLY A 173 10.20 2.51 -5.87
CA GLY A 173 10.73 3.18 -7.05
C GLY A 173 9.68 3.55 -8.08
N TYR A 174 8.41 3.63 -7.69
CA TYR A 174 7.34 4.20 -8.50
C TYR A 174 7.29 5.72 -8.34
N LEU A 175 6.46 6.40 -9.10
CA LEU A 175 6.56 7.85 -9.34
C LEU A 175 6.70 8.69 -8.07
N VAL A 176 5.87 8.46 -7.05
CA VAL A 176 5.92 9.23 -5.79
C VAL A 176 7.26 9.00 -5.07
N ASN A 177 7.72 7.74 -4.98
CA ASN A 177 9.02 7.42 -4.41
C ASN A 177 10.18 8.03 -5.22
N GLU A 178 10.05 8.07 -6.55
CA GLU A 178 11.04 8.70 -7.43
C GLU A 178 11.19 10.20 -7.13
N PHE A 179 10.10 10.92 -6.85
CA PHE A 179 10.16 12.32 -6.46
C PHE A 179 10.84 12.51 -5.10
N LEU A 180 10.60 11.63 -4.13
CA LEU A 180 11.19 11.71 -2.79
C LEU A 180 12.70 11.47 -2.81
N SER A 181 13.19 10.49 -3.58
CA SER A 181 14.60 10.07 -3.56
C SER A 181 15.50 10.97 -4.41
N PRO A 182 16.62 11.45 -3.85
CA PRO A 182 17.63 12.19 -4.63
C PRO A 182 18.31 11.34 -5.71
N LEU A 183 18.19 10.01 -5.65
CA LEU A 183 18.78 9.10 -6.65
C LEU A 183 18.04 9.15 -7.98
N SER A 184 16.76 9.45 -7.96
CA SER A 184 15.87 9.49 -9.14
C SER A 184 15.34 10.88 -9.47
N ASN A 185 15.43 11.83 -8.54
CA ASN A 185 14.98 13.21 -8.70
C ASN A 185 16.18 14.16 -8.70
N ARG A 186 16.57 14.63 -9.88
CA ARG A 186 17.64 15.61 -10.12
C ARG A 186 17.10 16.94 -10.62
N ARG A 187 15.84 17.25 -10.28
CA ARG A 187 15.19 18.51 -10.67
C ARG A 187 15.82 19.69 -9.91
N GLU A 188 15.84 20.85 -10.58
CA GLU A 188 16.32 22.12 -10.01
C GLU A 188 15.20 23.11 -9.76
N ASP A 189 13.96 22.72 -10.03
CA ASP A 189 12.75 23.51 -9.77
C ASP A 189 12.17 23.23 -8.36
N GLU A 190 10.95 23.71 -8.12
CA GLU A 190 10.27 23.58 -6.82
C GLU A 190 9.92 22.13 -6.43
N TYR A 191 10.12 21.13 -7.30
CA TYR A 191 9.89 19.71 -7.04
C TYR A 191 11.20 18.92 -6.85
N GLY A 192 12.37 19.58 -6.79
CA GLY A 192 13.67 18.93 -6.62
C GLY A 192 14.62 19.65 -5.69
N GLY A 193 15.80 19.09 -5.46
CA GLY A 193 16.81 19.64 -4.58
C GLY A 193 16.57 19.32 -3.10
N SER A 194 16.01 20.24 -2.33
CA SER A 194 15.79 20.05 -0.89
C SER A 194 14.77 18.95 -0.57
N ALA A 195 14.79 18.43 0.66
CA ALA A 195 13.82 17.43 1.12
C ALA A 195 12.37 17.93 1.00
N GLU A 196 12.12 19.20 1.32
CA GLU A 196 10.82 19.85 1.23
C GLU A 196 10.33 19.90 -0.24
N ASN A 197 11.21 20.24 -1.16
CA ASN A 197 10.89 20.29 -2.57
C ASN A 197 10.61 18.89 -3.14
N ARG A 198 11.43 17.88 -2.79
CA ARG A 198 11.19 16.49 -3.21
C ARG A 198 9.89 15.92 -2.61
N TYR A 199 9.53 16.36 -1.39
CA TYR A 199 8.27 15.97 -0.75
C TYR A 199 7.03 16.67 -1.37
N ARG A 200 7.19 17.80 -2.05
CA ARG A 200 6.11 18.64 -2.59
C ARG A 200 5.11 17.86 -3.42
N PHE A 201 5.56 16.98 -4.30
CA PHE A 201 4.65 16.18 -5.13
C PHE A 201 3.73 15.28 -4.28
N LEU A 202 4.26 14.56 -3.30
CA LEU A 202 3.46 13.78 -2.36
C LEU A 202 2.54 14.68 -1.53
N LYS A 203 3.04 15.82 -1.08
CA LYS A 203 2.24 16.81 -0.35
C LYS A 203 1.01 17.23 -1.13
N GLU A 204 1.17 17.61 -2.38
CA GLU A 204 0.08 18.06 -3.23
C GLU A 204 -0.93 16.93 -3.53
N ILE A 205 -0.46 15.69 -3.67
CA ILE A 205 -1.34 14.52 -3.80
C ILE A 205 -2.18 14.34 -2.53
N ILE A 206 -1.56 14.35 -1.35
CA ILE A 206 -2.27 14.22 -0.06
C ILE A 206 -3.31 15.34 0.07
N ASP A 207 -2.92 16.59 -0.16
CA ASP A 207 -3.83 17.75 -0.07
C ASP A 207 -5.00 17.59 -1.05
N GLY A 208 -4.72 17.20 -2.31
CA GLY A 208 -5.75 16.97 -3.33
C GLY A 208 -6.71 15.82 -2.95
N VAL A 209 -6.20 14.68 -2.53
CA VAL A 209 -7.00 13.53 -2.09
C VAL A 209 -7.93 13.92 -0.94
N LYS A 210 -7.43 14.65 0.05
CA LYS A 210 -8.20 15.07 1.22
C LYS A 210 -9.33 16.05 0.91
N THR A 211 -9.33 16.70 -0.25
CA THR A 211 -10.48 17.54 -0.66
C THR A 211 -11.72 16.71 -1.01
N VAL A 212 -11.58 15.42 -1.31
CA VAL A 212 -12.67 14.52 -1.75
C VAL A 212 -12.82 13.29 -0.87
N TRP A 213 -11.81 12.97 -0.04
CA TRP A 213 -11.75 11.79 0.82
C TRP A 213 -11.69 12.18 2.30
N ASP A 214 -12.58 11.62 3.09
CA ASP A 214 -12.73 11.84 4.54
C ASP A 214 -12.46 10.58 5.40
N GLY A 215 -12.30 9.42 4.76
CA GLY A 215 -11.91 8.15 5.39
C GLY A 215 -10.43 8.08 5.76
N PRO A 216 -9.96 6.93 6.29
CA PRO A 216 -8.56 6.68 6.55
C PRO A 216 -7.69 6.81 5.30
N LEU A 217 -6.57 7.51 5.42
CA LEU A 217 -5.58 7.71 4.37
C LEU A 217 -4.25 7.12 4.81
N PHE A 218 -3.77 6.13 4.05
CA PHE A 218 -2.48 5.50 4.25
C PHE A 218 -1.50 6.00 3.18
N VAL A 219 -0.21 5.95 3.51
CA VAL A 219 0.87 6.12 2.53
C VAL A 219 1.85 4.96 2.68
N ARG A 220 2.09 4.25 1.58
CA ARG A 220 3.15 3.25 1.55
C ARG A 220 4.47 3.91 1.19
N VAL A 221 5.52 3.60 1.97
CA VAL A 221 6.86 4.16 1.78
C VAL A 221 7.93 3.08 1.66
N SER A 222 9.02 3.37 0.94
CA SER A 222 10.27 2.60 0.99
C SER A 222 11.24 3.28 1.94
N ALA A 223 11.21 2.91 3.23
CA ALA A 223 11.92 3.62 4.30
C ALA A 223 13.45 3.52 4.24
N LYS A 224 14.01 2.92 3.19
CA LYS A 224 15.45 2.85 2.94
C LYS A 224 15.72 2.57 1.45
N ASP A 225 16.62 3.34 0.84
CA ASP A 225 17.00 3.20 -0.57
C ASP A 225 18.11 2.15 -0.77
N TYR A 226 18.82 1.75 0.29
CA TYR A 226 19.99 0.85 0.26
C TYR A 226 21.13 1.35 -0.63
N HIS A 227 21.34 2.66 -0.64
CA HIS A 227 22.39 3.34 -1.36
C HIS A 227 22.94 4.48 -0.50
N GLU A 228 24.24 4.74 -0.52
CA GLU A 228 24.89 5.74 0.37
C GLU A 228 24.42 7.19 0.15
N GLU A 229 24.03 7.53 -1.08
CA GLU A 229 23.48 8.84 -1.44
C GLU A 229 21.95 8.87 -1.40
N GLY A 230 21.32 7.76 -1.04
CA GLY A 230 19.87 7.61 -0.98
C GLY A 230 19.28 7.98 0.37
N LEU A 231 17.97 7.84 0.48
CA LEU A 231 17.23 8.05 1.72
C LEU A 231 17.37 6.86 2.67
N ASP A 232 17.39 7.17 3.97
CA ASP A 232 17.32 6.18 5.05
C ASP A 232 16.11 6.46 5.95
N VAL A 233 15.92 5.63 6.97
CA VAL A 233 14.78 5.70 7.87
C VAL A 233 14.68 7.06 8.58
N ASP A 234 15.79 7.75 8.85
CA ASP A 234 15.80 9.07 9.46
C ASP A 234 15.06 10.10 8.60
N ASP A 235 15.25 10.08 7.28
CA ASP A 235 14.53 10.93 6.33
C ASP A 235 13.04 10.62 6.34
N TYR A 236 12.69 9.33 6.39
CA TYR A 236 11.30 8.90 6.41
C TYR A 236 10.59 9.18 7.75
N VAL A 237 11.31 9.27 8.86
CA VAL A 237 10.75 9.82 10.12
C VAL A 237 10.34 11.28 9.93
N VAL A 238 11.15 12.08 9.25
CA VAL A 238 10.81 13.49 8.95
C VAL A 238 9.61 13.56 8.00
N PHE A 239 9.62 12.82 6.90
CA PHE A 239 8.48 12.78 5.97
C PHE A 239 7.21 12.28 6.64
N SER A 240 7.29 11.31 7.54
CA SER A 240 6.14 10.78 8.27
C SER A 240 5.54 11.80 9.23
N LYS A 241 6.35 12.66 9.85
CA LYS A 241 5.85 13.81 10.62
C LYS A 241 5.06 14.79 9.75
N TRP A 242 5.57 15.13 8.56
CA TRP A 242 4.87 15.99 7.62
C TRP A 242 3.57 15.33 7.12
N MET A 243 3.59 14.02 6.80
CA MET A 243 2.40 13.27 6.43
C MET A 243 1.35 13.27 7.54
N LYS A 244 1.76 13.05 8.80
CA LYS A 244 0.87 13.15 9.97
C LYS A 244 0.23 14.54 10.10
N GLU A 245 1.02 15.60 9.99
CA GLU A 245 0.53 16.98 10.04
C GLU A 245 -0.48 17.27 8.92
N GLN A 246 -0.34 16.64 7.77
CA GLN A 246 -1.32 16.70 6.68
C GLN A 246 -2.55 15.79 6.89
N GLY A 247 -2.55 14.96 7.95
CA GLY A 247 -3.65 14.08 8.31
C GLY A 247 -3.66 12.75 7.56
N VAL A 248 -2.48 12.22 7.24
CA VAL A 248 -2.28 10.78 6.96
C VAL A 248 -2.43 10.02 8.28
N ASP A 249 -3.10 8.89 8.23
CA ASP A 249 -3.48 8.13 9.43
C ASP A 249 -2.54 6.97 9.72
N LEU A 250 -1.90 6.40 8.69
CA LEU A 250 -0.99 5.26 8.85
C LEU A 250 0.07 5.23 7.75
N ILE A 251 1.29 4.83 8.12
CA ILE A 251 2.38 4.55 7.18
C ILE A 251 2.56 3.04 7.01
N ASP A 252 2.36 2.51 5.80
CA ASP A 252 2.74 1.15 5.41
C ASP A 252 4.23 1.12 5.06
N VAL A 253 5.04 0.46 5.90
CA VAL A 253 6.49 0.59 5.86
C VAL A 253 7.16 -0.57 5.14
N SER A 254 7.54 -0.32 3.88
CA SER A 254 8.36 -1.19 3.05
C SER A 254 9.78 -0.63 2.91
N SER A 255 10.59 -1.14 1.98
CA SER A 255 11.95 -0.64 1.71
C SER A 255 12.45 -0.98 0.31
N GLY A 256 13.36 -0.14 -0.21
CA GLY A 256 14.13 -0.38 -1.42
C GLY A 256 13.38 -0.17 -2.73
N ALA A 257 14.05 -0.62 -3.80
CA ALA A 257 13.56 -0.66 -5.18
C ALA A 257 13.47 0.69 -5.91
N VAL A 258 13.94 1.79 -5.34
CA VAL A 258 14.10 3.06 -6.07
C VAL A 258 15.26 3.00 -7.06
N VAL A 259 16.31 2.27 -6.71
CA VAL A 259 17.42 1.87 -7.60
C VAL A 259 17.69 0.38 -7.43
N PRO A 260 18.35 -0.28 -8.39
CA PRO A 260 18.86 -1.63 -8.18
C PRO A 260 19.81 -1.67 -6.99
N ALA A 261 19.48 -2.47 -5.97
CA ALA A 261 20.29 -2.58 -4.77
C ALA A 261 20.19 -3.99 -4.17
N ARG A 262 21.23 -4.43 -3.48
CA ARG A 262 21.21 -5.67 -2.73
C ARG A 262 20.55 -5.43 -1.37
N ILE A 263 19.34 -5.94 -1.19
CA ILE A 263 18.59 -5.82 0.05
C ILE A 263 18.90 -7.05 0.93
N PRO A 264 19.40 -6.86 2.18
CA PRO A 264 19.56 -7.96 3.12
C PRO A 264 18.19 -8.39 3.65
N VAL A 265 17.67 -9.49 3.11
CA VAL A 265 16.34 -10.03 3.47
C VAL A 265 16.47 -11.10 4.55
N PHE A 266 15.69 -10.93 5.63
CA PHE A 266 15.53 -11.89 6.73
C PHE A 266 14.12 -11.73 7.34
N PRO A 267 13.61 -12.67 8.13
CA PRO A 267 12.29 -12.54 8.74
C PRO A 267 12.14 -11.23 9.52
N GLY A 268 11.17 -10.38 9.13
CA GLY A 268 10.91 -9.09 9.78
C GLY A 268 11.90 -7.96 9.44
N TYR A 269 12.67 -8.06 8.34
CA TYR A 269 13.72 -7.07 7.99
C TYR A 269 13.23 -5.62 7.86
N GLN A 270 11.95 -5.39 7.68
CA GLN A 270 11.34 -4.06 7.59
C GLN A 270 10.60 -3.64 8.87
N VAL A 271 10.57 -4.48 9.91
CA VAL A 271 9.87 -4.19 11.16
C VAL A 271 10.56 -3.06 11.93
N LYS A 272 11.90 -3.06 11.99
CA LYS A 272 12.64 -2.01 12.69
C LYS A 272 12.42 -0.60 12.10
N PRO A 273 12.42 -0.38 10.79
CA PRO A 273 11.96 0.88 10.21
C PRO A 273 10.53 1.27 10.59
N ALA A 274 9.59 0.32 10.60
CA ALA A 274 8.21 0.58 11.01
C ALA A 274 8.12 1.03 12.47
N GLU A 275 8.82 0.34 13.38
CA GLU A 275 8.93 0.68 14.80
C GLU A 275 9.50 2.09 15.01
N ARG A 276 10.55 2.46 14.29
CA ARG A 276 11.15 3.79 14.38
C ARG A 276 10.20 4.88 13.92
N ILE A 277 9.56 4.71 12.77
CA ILE A 277 8.57 5.67 12.25
C ILE A 277 7.43 5.80 13.25
N LYS A 278 6.89 4.69 13.76
CA LYS A 278 5.81 4.71 14.75
C LYS A 278 6.15 5.58 15.96
N HIS A 279 7.29 5.33 16.57
CA HIS A 279 7.65 6.00 17.83
C HIS A 279 8.23 7.40 17.63
N GLU A 280 9.03 7.61 16.58
CA GLU A 280 9.73 8.89 16.37
C GLU A 280 8.88 9.92 15.61
N ALA A 281 7.93 9.47 14.76
CA ALA A 281 6.96 10.36 14.11
C ALA A 281 5.59 10.37 14.81
N ASP A 282 5.38 9.49 15.80
CA ASP A 282 4.14 9.37 16.56
C ASP A 282 2.91 9.19 15.62
N ILE A 283 3.03 8.23 14.69
CA ILE A 283 2.00 7.88 13.71
C ILE A 283 1.85 6.36 13.65
N ASP A 284 0.63 5.88 13.44
CA ASP A 284 0.38 4.45 13.29
C ASP A 284 1.13 3.85 12.10
N THR A 285 1.60 2.61 12.24
CA THR A 285 2.37 1.93 11.19
C THR A 285 1.85 0.53 10.89
N GLY A 286 2.03 0.14 9.63
CA GLY A 286 1.89 -1.23 9.19
C GLY A 286 3.27 -1.86 8.96
N ALA A 287 3.51 -3.04 9.51
CA ALA A 287 4.74 -3.81 9.29
C ALA A 287 4.52 -4.87 8.21
N VAL A 288 5.47 -4.96 7.29
CA VAL A 288 5.56 -5.98 6.25
C VAL A 288 7.00 -6.50 6.16
N GLY A 289 7.23 -7.64 5.55
CA GLY A 289 8.57 -8.13 5.23
C GLY A 289 8.92 -9.47 5.86
N LEU A 290 8.60 -10.56 5.15
CA LEU A 290 8.82 -11.95 5.59
C LEU A 290 8.24 -12.23 6.99
N ILE A 291 7.05 -11.69 7.25
CA ILE A 291 6.21 -12.09 8.38
C ILE A 291 5.39 -13.27 7.88
N THR A 292 5.62 -14.47 8.44
CA THR A 292 5.08 -15.73 7.91
C THR A 292 4.32 -16.54 8.94
N SER A 293 4.46 -16.25 10.25
CA SER A 293 3.77 -16.98 11.32
C SER A 293 2.97 -16.05 12.22
N GLY A 294 1.93 -16.60 12.83
CA GLY A 294 1.12 -15.90 13.83
C GLY A 294 1.93 -15.47 15.05
N LEU A 295 2.89 -16.29 15.46
CA LEU A 295 3.79 -15.97 16.59
C LEU A 295 4.66 -14.73 16.29
N GLN A 296 5.21 -14.63 15.08
CA GLN A 296 5.99 -13.46 14.67
C GLN A 296 5.11 -12.20 14.59
N ALA A 297 3.92 -12.33 14.00
CA ALA A 297 2.95 -11.23 13.90
C ALA A 297 2.53 -10.72 15.30
N GLU A 298 2.21 -11.65 16.21
CA GLU A 298 1.82 -11.32 17.58
C GLU A 298 2.97 -10.66 18.36
N GLU A 299 4.21 -11.13 18.20
CA GLU A 299 5.40 -10.52 18.82
C GLU A 299 5.53 -9.04 18.42
N ILE A 300 5.42 -8.73 17.12
CA ILE A 300 5.50 -7.37 16.60
C ILE A 300 4.46 -6.46 17.26
N LEU A 301 3.22 -6.93 17.36
CA LEU A 301 2.12 -6.16 17.94
C LEU A 301 2.22 -6.02 19.45
N GLN A 302 2.58 -7.09 20.18
CA GLN A 302 2.70 -7.07 21.63
C GLN A 302 3.82 -6.12 22.10
N ASN A 303 4.92 -6.05 21.35
CA ASN A 303 6.03 -5.14 21.62
C ASN A 303 5.84 -3.74 21.01
N GLU A 304 4.62 -3.44 20.50
CA GLU A 304 4.24 -2.11 19.95
C GLU A 304 5.15 -1.63 18.82
N ARG A 305 5.71 -2.58 18.04
CA ARG A 305 6.62 -2.28 16.92
C ARG A 305 5.87 -1.84 15.66
N ALA A 306 4.58 -2.16 15.57
CA ALA A 306 3.64 -1.70 14.54
C ALA A 306 2.20 -1.85 15.06
N ASP A 307 1.23 -1.30 14.34
CA ASP A 307 -0.20 -1.35 14.65
C ASP A 307 -0.96 -2.38 13.82
N LEU A 308 -0.53 -2.57 12.57
CA LEU A 308 -1.08 -3.55 11.64
C LEU A 308 0.02 -4.46 11.08
N ILE A 309 -0.36 -5.69 10.74
CA ILE A 309 0.49 -6.68 10.08
C ILE A 309 0.03 -6.82 8.62
N LEU A 310 0.89 -6.41 7.70
CA LEU A 310 0.63 -6.55 6.27
C LEU A 310 1.31 -7.80 5.72
N LEU A 311 0.52 -8.64 5.07
CA LEU A 311 0.95 -9.90 4.50
C LEU A 311 0.85 -9.85 2.97
N GLY A 312 1.98 -10.08 2.31
CA GLY A 312 2.04 -10.20 0.85
C GLY A 312 1.98 -11.68 0.42
N ARG A 313 3.13 -12.21 0.02
CA ARG A 313 3.28 -13.57 -0.54
C ARG A 313 2.72 -14.68 0.36
N GLU A 314 2.65 -14.45 1.66
CA GLU A 314 2.05 -15.43 2.59
C GLU A 314 0.56 -15.61 2.30
N LEU A 315 -0.19 -14.54 2.09
CA LEU A 315 -1.59 -14.61 1.66
C LEU A 315 -1.80 -15.07 0.21
N LEU A 316 -0.74 -15.07 -0.64
CA LEU A 316 -0.80 -15.75 -1.94
C LEU A 316 -0.75 -17.27 -1.78
N ARG A 317 0.07 -17.77 -0.84
CA ARG A 317 0.22 -19.20 -0.55
C ARG A 317 -0.94 -19.77 0.24
N ASP A 318 -1.38 -19.05 1.28
CA ASP A 318 -2.46 -19.45 2.18
C ASP A 318 -3.52 -18.34 2.30
N PRO A 319 -4.62 -18.40 1.52
CA PRO A 319 -5.73 -17.46 1.67
C PRO A 319 -6.39 -17.50 3.05
N TYR A 320 -6.25 -18.60 3.78
CA TYR A 320 -6.79 -18.85 5.11
C TYR A 320 -5.75 -18.65 6.23
N TRP A 321 -4.66 -17.93 5.96
CA TRP A 321 -3.61 -17.68 6.94
C TRP A 321 -4.11 -17.13 8.29
N PRO A 322 -5.16 -16.27 8.39
CA PRO A 322 -5.71 -15.89 9.69
C PRO A 322 -6.11 -17.08 10.55
N ARG A 323 -6.66 -18.16 9.95
CA ARG A 323 -6.95 -19.41 10.65
C ARG A 323 -5.68 -20.15 11.07
N THR A 324 -4.69 -20.21 10.20
CA THR A 324 -3.38 -20.81 10.50
C THR A 324 -2.73 -20.11 11.68
N ALA A 325 -2.70 -18.77 11.69
CA ALA A 325 -2.18 -17.96 12.77
C ALA A 325 -2.97 -18.13 14.09
N ALA A 326 -4.30 -18.21 14.00
CA ALA A 326 -5.15 -18.45 15.16
C ALA A 326 -4.81 -19.79 15.83
N LYS A 327 -4.63 -20.85 15.03
CA LYS A 327 -4.22 -22.17 15.54
C LYS A 327 -2.85 -22.13 16.20
N GLU A 328 -1.86 -21.45 15.61
CA GLU A 328 -0.53 -21.27 16.19
C GLU A 328 -0.58 -20.53 17.54
N LEU A 329 -1.47 -19.57 17.68
CA LEU A 329 -1.62 -18.72 18.85
C LEU A 329 -2.57 -19.30 19.91
N GLY A 330 -3.22 -20.45 19.65
CA GLY A 330 -4.24 -21.02 20.53
C GLY A 330 -5.45 -20.09 20.67
N TYR A 331 -5.82 -19.40 19.60
CA TYR A 331 -6.96 -18.49 19.55
C TYR A 331 -8.08 -19.07 18.67
N GLU A 332 -9.33 -18.93 19.10
CA GLU A 332 -10.49 -19.40 18.34
C GLU A 332 -11.06 -18.24 17.51
N ILE A 333 -11.21 -18.44 16.20
CA ILE A 333 -11.91 -17.52 15.31
C ILE A 333 -13.21 -18.17 14.83
N THR A 334 -14.24 -17.35 14.69
CA THR A 334 -15.54 -17.82 14.17
C THR A 334 -15.40 -18.14 12.68
N PRO A 335 -15.69 -19.40 12.26
CA PRO A 335 -15.68 -19.76 10.86
C PRO A 335 -16.84 -19.11 10.10
N PRO A 336 -16.74 -19.00 8.76
CA PRO A 336 -17.94 -18.83 7.94
C PRO A 336 -18.90 -19.99 8.17
N VAL A 337 -20.21 -19.72 8.23
CA VAL A 337 -21.24 -20.74 8.48
C VAL A 337 -21.11 -21.95 7.55
N GLN A 338 -20.70 -21.72 6.29
CA GLN A 338 -20.50 -22.77 5.30
C GLN A 338 -19.34 -23.72 5.64
N TYR A 339 -18.41 -23.28 6.50
CA TYR A 339 -17.19 -24.03 6.85
C TYR A 339 -17.15 -24.54 8.28
N GLU A 340 -18.22 -24.33 9.08
CA GLU A 340 -18.28 -24.73 10.51
C GLU A 340 -17.88 -26.18 10.78
N ARG A 341 -18.17 -27.09 9.83
CA ARG A 341 -17.82 -28.51 9.99
C ARG A 341 -16.34 -28.82 9.73
N GLY A 342 -15.59 -27.88 9.19
CA GLY A 342 -14.20 -28.11 8.77
C GLY A 342 -13.16 -27.25 9.48
N TRP A 343 -13.62 -26.28 10.26
CA TRP A 343 -12.72 -25.34 10.97
C TRP A 343 -12.52 -25.70 12.43
#